data_f89adb0423489b887b42c7ecc6da507e
#
_entry.id   f89adb0423489b887b42c7ecc6da507e
#
_cell.length_a   1.000
_cell.length_b   1.000
_cell.length_c   1.000
_cell.angle_alpha   90.00
_cell.angle_beta   90.00
_cell.angle_gamma   90.00
#
_symmetry.space_group_name_H-M   'P 1'
#
loop_
_entity.id
_entity.type
_entity.pdbx_description
1 polymer ?
#
loop_
_entity_poly.entity_id
_entity_poly.type
_entity_poly.pdbx_seq_one_letter_code
_entity_poly.pdbx_strand_id
1 'polypeptide(L)'
;MRRPTEIIMAAGLALAILISNAGSLICDGMKLDELRESVLRLHILANSDSERDQELKLKVRDELLRCGIFEAADGLAEAEEIAEDRLDDIADIAEAVLRENGCTDDVTAELADVDFDDRTYGDITMPSGRYKALRVKIGKAEGHNWWCVMYPPLCLPAVCESDNEEGTVTDDKTAEESFFDEKELDMLRKPRKYKVRFAIWDKIKSAVKEKDV
;
A
#
# COMPACT_ATOMS: atom_id res chain seq x y z
N MET A 1 -16.20 35.96 40.13
CA MET A 1 -14.76 35.91 39.83
C MET A 1 -14.28 34.50 40.11
N ARG A 2 -13.83 33.75 39.08
CA ARG A 2 -13.22 32.42 39.29
C ARG A 2 -11.92 32.59 40.09
N ARG A 3 -11.70 31.73 41.07
CA ARG A 3 -10.49 31.79 41.90
C ARG A 3 -9.25 31.51 41.00
N PRO A 4 -8.14 32.22 41.20
CA PRO A 4 -6.92 32.04 40.36
C PRO A 4 -6.44 30.59 40.33
N THR A 5 -6.68 29.84 41.37
CA THR A 5 -6.37 28.40 41.45
C THR A 5 -7.19 27.56 40.45
N GLU A 6 -8.46 27.91 40.21
CA GLU A 6 -9.31 27.20 39.25
C GLU A 6 -8.83 27.43 37.78
N ILE A 7 -8.35 28.64 37.49
CA ILE A 7 -7.80 29.00 36.19
C ILE A 7 -6.49 28.25 35.96
N ILE A 8 -5.61 28.19 36.95
CA ILE A 8 -4.32 27.46 36.87
C ILE A 8 -4.56 25.95 36.66
N MET A 9 -5.51 25.38 37.42
CA MET A 9 -5.87 23.95 37.25
C MET A 9 -6.47 23.67 35.89
N ALA A 10 -7.35 24.52 35.38
CA ALA A 10 -7.94 24.37 34.04
C ALA A 10 -6.88 24.50 32.93
N ALA A 11 -5.98 25.47 33.07
CA ALA A 11 -4.85 25.62 32.12
C ALA A 11 -3.91 24.43 32.15
N GLY A 12 -3.57 23.90 33.33
CA GLY A 12 -2.74 22.71 33.48
C GLY A 12 -3.37 21.48 32.88
N LEU A 13 -4.68 21.28 33.09
CA LEU A 13 -5.42 20.18 32.49
C LEU A 13 -5.49 20.30 30.95
N ALA A 14 -5.77 21.52 30.44
CA ALA A 14 -5.78 21.77 29.00
C ALA A 14 -4.42 21.49 28.36
N LEU A 15 -3.33 21.92 29.00
CA LEU A 15 -1.97 21.65 28.53
C LEU A 15 -1.65 20.15 28.55
N ALA A 16 -2.02 19.44 29.60
CA ALA A 16 -1.82 17.99 29.68
C ALA A 16 -2.58 17.24 28.57
N ILE A 17 -3.82 17.64 28.28
CA ILE A 17 -4.61 17.10 27.17
C ILE A 17 -3.93 17.38 25.82
N LEU A 18 -3.41 18.59 25.60
CA LEU A 18 -2.72 18.96 24.37
C LEU A 18 -1.44 18.14 24.18
N ILE A 19 -0.62 18.00 25.22
CA ILE A 19 0.60 17.19 25.17
C ILE A 19 0.29 15.72 24.90
N SER A 20 -0.73 15.16 25.56
CA SER A 20 -1.14 13.77 25.36
C SER A 20 -1.62 13.53 23.92
N ASN A 21 -2.45 14.43 23.38
CA ASN A 21 -2.90 14.31 22.00
C ASN A 21 -1.77 14.48 20.97
N ALA A 22 -0.83 15.39 21.21
CA ALA A 22 0.35 15.56 20.36
C ALA A 22 1.24 14.31 20.39
N GLY A 23 1.48 13.73 21.56
CA GLY A 23 2.22 12.47 21.68
C GLY A 23 1.56 11.30 20.95
N SER A 24 0.22 11.17 21.10
CA SER A 24 -0.53 10.15 20.37
C SER A 24 -0.49 10.35 18.85
N LEU A 25 -0.57 11.62 18.38
CA LEU A 25 -0.48 11.93 16.96
C LEU A 25 0.88 11.54 16.37
N ILE A 26 1.96 11.87 17.09
CA ILE A 26 3.33 11.52 16.66
C ILE A 26 3.50 10.00 16.63
N CYS A 27 3.07 9.30 17.67
CA CYS A 27 3.16 7.84 17.73
C CYS A 27 2.37 7.16 16.60
N ASP A 28 1.15 7.63 16.30
CA ASP A 28 0.35 7.10 15.20
C ASP A 28 0.96 7.43 13.83
N GLY A 29 1.59 8.62 13.71
CA GLY A 29 2.28 9.02 12.49
C GLY A 29 3.55 8.21 12.23
N MET A 30 4.36 7.98 13.26
CA MET A 30 5.55 7.12 13.14
C MET A 30 5.17 5.68 12.76
N LYS A 31 4.08 5.17 13.37
CA LYS A 31 3.58 3.83 13.05
C LYS A 31 3.02 3.73 11.63
N LEU A 32 2.41 4.82 11.13
CA LEU A 32 1.98 4.90 9.73
C LEU A 32 3.18 4.85 8.77
N ASP A 33 4.26 5.55 9.08
CA ASP A 33 5.48 5.50 8.27
C ASP A 33 6.09 4.10 8.27
N GLU A 34 6.21 3.47 9.44
CA GLU A 34 6.67 2.09 9.59
C GLU A 34 5.82 1.12 8.75
N LEU A 35 4.48 1.24 8.82
CA LEU A 35 3.55 0.46 8.01
C LEU A 35 3.78 0.68 6.50
N ARG A 36 4.00 1.92 6.06
CA ARG A 36 4.29 2.21 4.65
C ARG A 36 5.63 1.64 4.19
N GLU A 37 6.60 1.60 5.09
CA GLU A 37 7.94 1.05 4.85
C GLU A 37 8.02 -0.47 5.05
N SER A 38 6.97 -1.13 5.55
CA SER A 38 6.93 -2.58 5.77
C SER A 38 6.32 -3.37 4.60
N VAL A 39 5.89 -2.71 3.54
CA VAL A 39 5.20 -3.36 2.42
C VAL A 39 5.82 -3.03 1.07
N LEU A 40 5.89 -4.02 0.19
CA LEU A 40 6.16 -3.85 -1.24
C LEU A 40 4.85 -3.91 -2.01
N ARG A 41 4.56 -2.86 -2.78
CA ARG A 41 3.34 -2.78 -3.57
C ARG A 41 3.57 -3.21 -5.02
N LEU A 42 2.48 -3.62 -5.69
CA LEU A 42 2.48 -3.87 -7.14
C LEU A 42 1.67 -2.77 -7.82
N HIS A 43 2.24 -2.21 -8.88
CA HIS A 43 1.62 -1.19 -9.70
C HIS A 43 1.73 -1.56 -11.17
N ILE A 44 0.65 -2.00 -11.80
CA ILE A 44 0.63 -2.34 -13.22
C ILE A 44 -0.14 -1.27 -14.00
N LEU A 45 0.49 -0.73 -15.03
CA LEU A 45 -0.09 0.26 -15.92
C LEU A 45 -0.41 -0.39 -17.27
N ALA A 46 -1.69 -0.34 -17.67
CA ALA A 46 -2.11 -0.80 -18.98
C ALA A 46 -1.64 0.17 -20.09
N ASN A 47 -1.48 -0.35 -21.31
CA ASN A 47 -1.14 0.46 -22.49
C ASN A 47 -2.18 1.57 -22.73
N SER A 48 -3.49 1.23 -22.64
CA SER A 48 -4.61 2.17 -22.77
C SER A 48 -5.83 1.74 -21.95
N ASP A 49 -6.92 2.52 -22.02
CA ASP A 49 -8.19 2.20 -21.37
C ASP A 49 -9.11 1.34 -22.23
N SER A 50 -8.61 0.76 -23.33
CA SER A 50 -9.38 -0.21 -24.11
C SER A 50 -9.70 -1.44 -23.26
N GLU A 51 -10.88 -2.04 -23.44
CA GLU A 51 -11.28 -3.26 -22.75
C GLU A 51 -10.22 -4.36 -22.88
N ARG A 52 -9.67 -4.52 -24.10
CA ARG A 52 -8.59 -5.47 -24.37
C ARG A 52 -7.34 -5.21 -23.53
N ASP A 53 -6.87 -3.96 -23.44
CA ASP A 53 -5.64 -3.63 -22.69
C ASP A 53 -5.87 -3.79 -21.18
N GLN A 54 -7.09 -3.50 -20.71
CA GLN A 54 -7.45 -3.74 -19.32
C GLN A 54 -7.51 -5.24 -19.00
N GLU A 55 -8.04 -6.10 -19.88
CA GLU A 55 -7.99 -7.55 -19.73
C GLU A 55 -6.55 -8.10 -19.74
N LEU A 56 -5.72 -7.62 -20.67
CA LEU A 56 -4.31 -8.01 -20.74
C LEU A 56 -3.56 -7.67 -19.46
N LYS A 57 -3.76 -6.49 -18.90
CA LYS A 57 -3.22 -6.08 -17.62
C LYS A 57 -3.59 -7.07 -16.50
N LEU A 58 -4.85 -7.51 -16.44
CA LEU A 58 -5.31 -8.47 -15.43
C LEU A 58 -4.64 -9.85 -15.62
N LYS A 59 -4.47 -10.30 -16.85
CA LYS A 59 -3.74 -11.55 -17.13
C LYS A 59 -2.28 -11.48 -16.72
N VAL A 60 -1.62 -10.35 -16.98
CA VAL A 60 -0.25 -10.10 -16.50
C VAL A 60 -0.18 -10.15 -14.98
N ARG A 61 -1.13 -9.48 -14.29
CA ARG A 61 -1.23 -9.56 -12.84
C ARG A 61 -1.32 -11.00 -12.34
N ASP A 62 -2.26 -11.77 -12.90
CA ASP A 62 -2.54 -13.13 -12.46
C ASP A 62 -1.32 -14.03 -12.64
N GLU A 63 -0.60 -13.88 -13.74
CA GLU A 63 0.61 -14.65 -13.99
C GLU A 63 1.75 -14.25 -13.04
N LEU A 64 1.97 -12.96 -12.80
CA LEU A 64 2.99 -12.50 -11.84
C LEU A 64 2.70 -13.00 -10.41
N LEU A 65 1.43 -13.04 -10.01
CA LEU A 65 1.04 -13.60 -8.71
C LEU A 65 1.23 -15.13 -8.68
N ARG A 66 0.88 -15.83 -9.77
CA ARG A 66 0.99 -17.29 -9.89
C ARG A 66 2.44 -17.78 -9.87
N CYS A 67 3.37 -16.98 -10.40
CA CYS A 67 4.79 -17.33 -10.44
C CYS A 67 5.47 -17.37 -9.05
N GLY A 68 4.79 -16.93 -7.97
CA GLY A 68 5.31 -17.02 -6.62
C GLY A 68 6.67 -16.33 -6.42
N ILE A 69 6.92 -15.21 -7.11
CA ILE A 69 8.24 -14.56 -7.15
C ILE A 69 8.77 -14.25 -5.75
N PHE A 70 7.87 -13.96 -4.80
CA PHE A 70 8.20 -13.55 -3.43
C PHE A 70 7.89 -14.60 -2.36
N GLU A 71 7.51 -15.83 -2.75
CA GLU A 71 7.16 -16.89 -1.79
C GLU A 71 8.33 -17.31 -0.90
N ALA A 72 9.56 -17.12 -1.37
CA ALA A 72 10.78 -17.47 -0.63
C ALA A 72 11.31 -16.34 0.25
N ALA A 73 10.72 -15.14 0.21
CA ALA A 73 11.22 -13.99 0.96
C ALA A 73 10.88 -14.11 2.45
N ASP A 74 11.89 -14.08 3.32
CA ASP A 74 11.73 -14.09 4.77
C ASP A 74 11.47 -12.68 5.35
N GLY A 75 11.46 -11.64 4.50
CA GLY A 75 11.22 -10.27 4.90
C GLY A 75 11.16 -9.30 3.72
N LEU A 76 10.76 -8.05 4.01
CA LEU A 76 10.63 -7.02 2.98
C LEU A 76 11.95 -6.74 2.25
N ALA A 77 13.06 -6.63 2.97
CA ALA A 77 14.37 -6.34 2.37
C ALA A 77 14.77 -7.42 1.33
N GLU A 78 14.51 -8.68 1.64
CA GLU A 78 14.74 -9.78 0.72
C GLU A 78 13.75 -9.77 -0.45
N ALA A 79 12.48 -9.43 -0.19
CA ALA A 79 11.50 -9.26 -1.26
C ALA A 79 11.87 -8.13 -2.23
N GLU A 80 12.44 -7.03 -1.73
CA GLU A 80 12.95 -5.92 -2.54
C GLU A 80 14.16 -6.36 -3.37
N GLU A 81 15.13 -7.08 -2.76
CA GLU A 81 16.31 -7.61 -3.44
C GLU A 81 15.90 -8.59 -4.55
N ILE A 82 14.99 -9.53 -4.25
CA ILE A 82 14.44 -10.46 -5.26
C ILE A 82 13.77 -9.70 -6.40
N ALA A 83 13.00 -8.66 -6.07
CA ALA A 83 12.35 -7.85 -7.10
C ALA A 83 13.36 -7.14 -7.99
N GLU A 84 14.40 -6.53 -7.40
CA GLU A 84 15.44 -5.80 -8.14
C GLU A 84 16.27 -6.72 -9.04
N ASP A 85 16.65 -7.89 -8.53
CA ASP A 85 17.42 -8.88 -9.28
C ASP A 85 16.63 -9.53 -10.45
N ARG A 86 15.30 -9.53 -10.36
CA ARG A 86 14.42 -10.21 -11.32
C ARG A 86 13.57 -9.27 -12.18
N LEU A 87 13.92 -7.98 -12.26
CA LEU A 87 13.16 -7.02 -13.07
C LEU A 87 13.04 -7.45 -14.55
N ASP A 88 14.11 -7.94 -15.13
CA ASP A 88 14.12 -8.43 -16.52
C ASP A 88 13.24 -9.69 -16.66
N ASP A 89 13.33 -10.66 -15.73
CA ASP A 89 12.48 -11.86 -15.73
C ASP A 89 11.00 -11.49 -15.61
N ILE A 90 10.68 -10.50 -14.76
CA ILE A 90 9.31 -10.02 -14.56
C ILE A 90 8.76 -9.38 -15.83
N ALA A 91 9.57 -8.60 -16.54
CA ALA A 91 9.22 -8.03 -17.82
C ALA A 91 9.00 -9.13 -18.87
N ASP A 92 9.90 -10.11 -18.95
CA ASP A 92 9.82 -11.25 -19.88
C ASP A 92 8.56 -12.10 -19.65
N ILE A 93 8.21 -12.37 -18.39
CA ILE A 93 6.96 -13.09 -18.02
C ILE A 93 5.75 -12.30 -18.51
N ALA A 94 5.70 -11.00 -18.25
CA ALA A 94 4.60 -10.15 -18.67
C ALA A 94 4.49 -10.10 -20.21
N GLU A 95 5.61 -9.96 -20.94
CA GLU A 95 5.63 -10.00 -22.40
C GLU A 95 5.19 -11.37 -22.97
N ALA A 96 5.54 -12.47 -22.29
CA ALA A 96 5.09 -13.79 -22.69
C ALA A 96 3.56 -13.88 -22.64
N VAL A 97 2.93 -13.40 -21.54
CA VAL A 97 1.47 -13.30 -21.41
C VAL A 97 0.86 -12.46 -22.53
N LEU A 98 1.46 -11.31 -22.86
CA LEU A 98 0.97 -10.45 -23.93
C LEU A 98 1.03 -11.16 -25.29
N ARG A 99 2.17 -11.81 -25.62
CA ARG A 99 2.37 -12.55 -26.87
C ARG A 99 1.40 -13.71 -27.03
N GLU A 100 1.12 -14.47 -25.98
CA GLU A 100 0.14 -15.56 -25.98
C GLU A 100 -1.28 -15.04 -26.28
N ASN A 101 -1.58 -13.79 -25.95
CA ASN A 101 -2.85 -13.13 -26.23
C ASN A 101 -2.81 -12.24 -27.48
N GLY A 102 -1.80 -12.41 -28.36
CA GLY A 102 -1.70 -11.70 -29.64
C GLY A 102 -1.41 -10.20 -29.50
N CYS A 103 -0.70 -9.81 -28.43
CA CYS A 103 -0.21 -8.45 -28.21
C CYS A 103 1.32 -8.45 -28.26
N THR A 104 1.90 -7.41 -28.86
CA THR A 104 3.36 -7.26 -29.03
C THR A 104 3.87 -5.97 -28.37
N ASP A 105 3.12 -5.43 -27.45
CA ASP A 105 3.55 -4.26 -26.69
C ASP A 105 4.75 -4.62 -25.79
N ASP A 106 5.73 -3.73 -25.72
CA ASP A 106 6.89 -3.88 -24.86
C ASP A 106 6.48 -3.75 -23.38
N VAL A 107 7.17 -4.44 -22.49
CA VAL A 107 6.98 -4.31 -21.05
C VAL A 107 8.27 -3.84 -20.39
N THR A 108 8.13 -2.95 -19.41
CA THR A 108 9.23 -2.56 -18.52
C THR A 108 8.84 -2.76 -17.08
N ALA A 109 9.75 -3.31 -16.27
CA ALA A 109 9.60 -3.42 -14.83
C ALA A 109 10.65 -2.57 -14.12
N GLU A 110 10.26 -1.93 -13.03
CA GLU A 110 11.16 -1.11 -12.20
C GLU A 110 10.72 -1.13 -10.74
N LEU A 111 11.65 -0.97 -9.80
CA LEU A 111 11.33 -0.59 -8.43
C LEU A 111 11.31 0.93 -8.33
N ALA A 112 10.22 1.49 -7.83
CA ALA A 112 10.03 2.93 -7.73
C ALA A 112 9.21 3.31 -6.49
N ASP A 113 9.46 4.53 -5.98
CA ASP A 113 8.58 5.14 -5.01
C ASP A 113 7.37 5.75 -5.72
N VAL A 114 6.18 5.26 -5.37
CA VAL A 114 4.92 5.64 -6.02
C VAL A 114 3.92 6.13 -4.99
N ASP A 115 3.20 7.19 -5.30
CA ASP A 115 2.10 7.68 -4.48
C ASP A 115 0.84 6.85 -4.76
N PHE A 116 0.23 6.33 -3.70
CA PHE A 116 -0.98 5.52 -3.73
C PHE A 116 -2.12 6.23 -3.01
N ASP A 117 -3.34 6.07 -3.53
CA ASP A 117 -4.57 6.39 -2.80
C ASP A 117 -4.93 5.28 -1.79
N ASP A 118 -5.87 5.60 -0.88
CA ASP A 118 -6.45 4.59 0.03
C ASP A 118 -7.02 3.43 -0.80
N ARG A 119 -6.67 2.18 -0.44
CA ARG A 119 -7.19 0.98 -1.10
C ARG A 119 -7.60 -0.06 -0.08
N THR A 120 -8.81 -0.59 -0.26
CA THR A 120 -9.38 -1.63 0.61
C THR A 120 -9.21 -3.00 -0.04
N TYR A 121 -8.74 -3.98 0.75
CA TYR A 121 -8.55 -5.38 0.41
C TYR A 121 -9.23 -6.19 1.51
N GLY A 122 -10.38 -6.81 1.21
CA GLY A 122 -11.16 -7.50 2.24
C GLY A 122 -11.56 -6.57 3.40
N ASP A 123 -11.10 -6.87 4.60
CA ASP A 123 -11.38 -6.11 5.82
C ASP A 123 -10.30 -5.07 6.17
N ILE A 124 -9.19 -5.03 5.43
CA ILE A 124 -8.11 -4.05 5.64
C ILE A 124 -8.10 -2.95 4.59
N THR A 125 -7.72 -1.76 4.99
CA THR A 125 -7.53 -0.61 4.10
C THR A 125 -6.11 -0.09 4.24
N MET A 126 -5.33 -0.23 3.17
CA MET A 126 -4.02 0.40 3.07
C MET A 126 -4.18 1.91 2.93
N PRO A 127 -3.58 2.70 3.82
CA PRO A 127 -3.70 4.16 3.76
C PRO A 127 -2.99 4.73 2.53
N SER A 128 -3.46 5.89 2.07
CA SER A 128 -2.77 6.66 1.04
C SER A 128 -1.36 7.06 1.47
N GLY A 129 -0.47 7.25 0.52
CA GLY A 129 0.89 7.72 0.75
C GLY A 129 1.90 7.17 -0.24
N ARG A 130 3.16 7.45 0.01
CA ARG A 130 4.28 6.99 -0.81
C ARG A 130 4.74 5.64 -0.33
N TYR A 131 4.84 4.70 -1.26
CA TYR A 131 5.27 3.33 -1.03
C TYR A 131 6.32 2.91 -2.05
N LYS A 132 7.22 2.00 -1.67
CA LYS A 132 8.02 1.28 -2.64
C LYS A 132 7.13 0.30 -3.40
N ALA A 133 7.26 0.26 -4.72
CA ALA A 133 6.43 -0.57 -5.58
C ALA A 133 7.22 -1.18 -6.74
N LEU A 134 6.94 -2.46 -7.01
CA LEU A 134 7.25 -3.08 -8.29
C LEU A 134 6.27 -2.50 -9.32
N ARG A 135 6.79 -1.72 -10.25
CA ARG A 135 6.02 -1.03 -11.26
C ARG A 135 6.22 -1.70 -12.61
N VAL A 136 5.13 -2.22 -13.18
CA VAL A 136 5.11 -2.89 -14.48
C VAL A 136 4.35 -2.01 -15.46
N LYS A 137 5.00 -1.58 -16.52
CA LYS A 137 4.44 -0.69 -17.55
C LYS A 137 4.27 -1.47 -18.84
N ILE A 138 3.05 -1.51 -19.37
CA ILE A 138 2.71 -2.16 -20.64
C ILE A 138 2.56 -1.09 -21.71
N GLY A 139 3.34 -1.19 -22.80
CA GLY A 139 3.29 -0.26 -23.92
C GLY A 139 3.48 1.19 -23.48
N LYS A 140 2.51 2.05 -23.78
CA LYS A 140 2.56 3.49 -23.43
C LYS A 140 2.28 3.79 -21.96
N ALA A 141 1.72 2.82 -21.21
CA ALA A 141 1.35 3.00 -19.80
C ALA A 141 0.38 4.18 -19.55
N GLU A 142 -0.55 4.42 -20.47
CA GLU A 142 -1.52 5.53 -20.42
C GLU A 142 -2.91 5.11 -19.92
N GLY A 143 -3.13 3.78 -19.70
CA GLY A 143 -4.40 3.23 -19.24
C GLY A 143 -4.54 3.21 -17.72
N HIS A 144 -5.73 2.78 -17.26
CA HIS A 144 -6.03 2.63 -15.82
C HIS A 144 -5.09 1.63 -15.15
N ASN A 145 -4.71 1.98 -13.94
CA ASN A 145 -3.74 1.26 -13.11
C ASN A 145 -4.38 0.10 -12.35
N TRP A 146 -3.58 -0.93 -12.08
CA TRP A 146 -3.86 -1.93 -11.06
C TRP A 146 -2.95 -1.71 -9.86
N TRP A 147 -3.52 -1.80 -8.65
CA TRP A 147 -2.84 -1.51 -7.40
C TRP A 147 -3.00 -2.68 -6.43
N CYS A 148 -1.89 -3.22 -5.92
CA CYS A 148 -1.92 -4.34 -5.00
C CYS A 148 -0.82 -4.27 -3.94
N VAL A 149 -0.83 -5.18 -2.95
CA VAL A 149 0.25 -5.41 -2.00
C VAL A 149 0.88 -6.77 -2.35
N MET A 150 2.15 -6.77 -2.68
CA MET A 150 2.88 -7.93 -3.14
C MET A 150 3.62 -8.65 -2.01
N TYR A 151 4.15 -7.86 -1.09
CA TYR A 151 4.73 -8.34 0.16
C TYR A 151 4.25 -7.46 1.32
N PRO A 152 3.71 -8.02 2.42
CA PRO A 152 3.26 -9.41 2.51
C PRO A 152 2.23 -9.78 1.43
N PRO A 153 2.05 -11.08 1.08
CA PRO A 153 1.20 -11.48 -0.04
C PRO A 153 -0.29 -11.32 0.30
N LEU A 154 -0.79 -10.09 0.22
CA LEU A 154 -2.21 -9.76 0.43
C LEU A 154 -3.02 -9.77 -0.87
N CYS A 155 -2.35 -9.88 -2.01
CA CYS A 155 -2.95 -9.90 -3.33
C CYS A 155 -3.27 -11.34 -3.74
N LEU A 156 -4.21 -11.96 -3.06
CA LEU A 156 -4.76 -13.23 -3.52
C LEU A 156 -5.85 -12.96 -4.57
N PRO A 157 -5.94 -13.74 -5.66
CA PRO A 157 -6.97 -13.57 -6.70
C PRO A 157 -8.39 -13.51 -6.13
N ALA A 158 -8.68 -14.29 -5.08
CA ALA A 158 -9.98 -14.31 -4.41
C ALA A 158 -10.34 -13.02 -3.65
N VAL A 159 -9.36 -12.22 -3.22
CA VAL A 159 -9.58 -10.95 -2.50
C VAL A 159 -9.77 -9.78 -3.48
N CYS A 160 -9.25 -9.91 -4.70
CA CYS A 160 -9.30 -8.87 -5.71
C CYS A 160 -10.58 -8.87 -6.56
N GLU A 161 -11.39 -9.94 -6.50
CA GLU A 161 -12.64 -10.08 -7.27
C GLU A 161 -13.89 -9.55 -6.56
N SER A 162 -13.76 -8.94 -5.36
CA SER A 162 -14.90 -8.51 -4.55
C SER A 162 -15.57 -7.20 -4.96
N ASP A 163 -15.49 -6.79 -6.24
CA ASP A 163 -16.42 -5.79 -6.78
C ASP A 163 -17.78 -6.39 -7.22
N ASN A 164 -17.96 -7.72 -7.17
CA ASN A 164 -19.24 -8.39 -7.39
C ASN A 164 -19.37 -9.68 -6.56
N GLU A 165 -20.31 -9.64 -5.62
CA GLU A 165 -21.06 -10.75 -4.98
C GLU A 165 -20.35 -12.05 -4.57
N GLU A 166 -20.40 -12.30 -3.22
CA GLU A 166 -20.29 -13.62 -2.57
C GLU A 166 -19.13 -14.55 -2.99
N GLY A 167 -17.90 -14.09 -2.84
CA GLY A 167 -16.73 -14.98 -2.78
C GLY A 167 -16.57 -15.54 -1.37
N THR A 168 -16.64 -16.86 -1.22
CA THR A 168 -16.32 -17.58 0.01
C THR A 168 -14.95 -17.15 0.53
N VAL A 169 -14.96 -16.39 1.62
CA VAL A 169 -13.79 -16.07 2.41
C VAL A 169 -13.22 -17.36 2.94
N THR A 170 -12.15 -17.87 2.33
CA THR A 170 -11.31 -18.86 3.01
C THR A 170 -10.71 -18.16 4.22
N ASP A 171 -10.74 -18.84 5.35
CA ASP A 171 -10.34 -18.40 6.70
C ASP A 171 -8.82 -18.11 6.77
N ASP A 172 -8.34 -17.11 6.00
CA ASP A 172 -6.92 -16.72 5.94
C ASP A 172 -6.60 -15.51 6.86
N LYS A 173 -7.40 -15.36 7.93
CA LYS A 173 -7.16 -14.38 9.00
C LYS A 173 -5.81 -14.54 9.68
N THR A 174 -5.17 -15.69 9.51
CA THR A 174 -3.88 -16.01 10.13
C THR A 174 -2.68 -15.38 9.39
N ALA A 175 -2.74 -15.15 8.09
CA ALA A 175 -1.62 -14.60 7.33
C ALA A 175 -1.40 -13.12 7.68
N GLU A 176 -2.44 -12.28 7.63
CA GLU A 176 -2.34 -10.86 7.97
C GLU A 176 -1.85 -10.62 9.40
N GLU A 177 -2.34 -11.45 10.35
CA GLU A 177 -1.97 -11.39 11.77
C GLU A 177 -0.52 -11.83 12.05
N SER A 178 0.14 -12.49 11.10
CA SER A 178 1.54 -12.86 11.21
C SER A 178 2.50 -11.75 10.73
N PHE A 179 2.03 -10.86 9.85
CA PHE A 179 2.86 -9.80 9.25
C PHE A 179 2.70 -8.43 9.92
N PHE A 180 1.49 -8.10 10.40
CA PHE A 180 1.20 -6.80 11.00
C PHE A 180 1.00 -6.93 12.51
N ASP A 181 1.52 -5.97 13.27
CA ASP A 181 1.24 -5.92 14.71
C ASP A 181 -0.21 -5.48 15.00
N GLU A 182 -0.64 -5.65 16.27
CA GLU A 182 -2.02 -5.34 16.70
C GLU A 182 -2.40 -3.87 16.40
N LYS A 183 -1.46 -2.94 16.51
CA LYS A 183 -1.71 -1.52 16.26
C LYS A 183 -1.83 -1.24 14.75
N GLU A 184 -1.01 -1.86 13.94
CA GLU A 184 -1.08 -1.80 12.49
C GLU A 184 -2.41 -2.35 11.99
N LEU A 185 -2.83 -3.51 12.50
CA LEU A 185 -4.13 -4.10 12.19
C LEU A 185 -5.29 -3.18 12.62
N ASP A 186 -5.23 -2.53 13.81
CA ASP A 186 -6.26 -1.56 14.20
C ASP A 186 -6.30 -0.36 13.24
N MET A 187 -5.15 0.09 12.72
CA MET A 187 -5.07 1.17 11.73
C MET A 187 -5.66 0.75 10.38
N LEU A 188 -5.33 -0.46 9.92
CA LEU A 188 -5.79 -1.02 8.64
C LEU A 188 -7.29 -1.36 8.66
N ARG A 189 -7.79 -1.96 9.75
CA ARG A 189 -9.20 -2.35 9.91
C ARG A 189 -10.12 -1.19 10.29
N LYS A 190 -9.58 -0.09 10.86
CA LYS A 190 -10.36 1.10 11.27
C LYS A 190 -9.84 2.39 10.66
N PRO A 191 -9.72 2.50 9.32
CA PRO A 191 -9.06 3.62 8.66
C PRO A 191 -9.73 4.98 9.00
N ARG A 192 -11.04 5.00 9.20
CA ARG A 192 -11.79 6.24 9.54
C ARG A 192 -11.34 6.86 10.86
N LYS A 193 -10.91 6.04 11.83
CA LYS A 193 -10.41 6.49 13.14
C LYS A 193 -9.12 7.30 13.01
N TYR A 194 -8.28 6.94 12.04
CA TYR A 194 -6.94 7.49 11.87
C TYR A 194 -6.82 8.51 10.73
N LYS A 195 -7.77 8.57 9.81
CA LYS A 195 -7.71 9.38 8.58
C LYS A 195 -7.29 10.84 8.81
N VAL A 196 -7.85 11.51 9.83
CA VAL A 196 -7.51 12.91 10.16
C VAL A 196 -6.09 13.01 10.70
N ARG A 197 -5.66 12.05 11.54
CA ARG A 197 -4.31 12.01 12.12
C ARG A 197 -3.27 11.78 11.04
N PHE A 198 -3.51 10.87 10.11
CA PHE A 198 -2.64 10.60 8.97
C PHE A 198 -2.48 11.84 8.08
N ALA A 199 -3.57 12.50 7.74
CA ALA A 199 -3.53 13.73 6.94
C ALA A 199 -2.76 14.88 7.64
N ILE A 200 -2.85 15.00 8.97
CA ILE A 200 -2.07 15.97 9.75
C ILE A 200 -0.60 15.59 9.75
N TRP A 201 -0.28 14.30 9.95
CA TRP A 201 1.09 13.79 9.94
C TRP A 201 1.79 14.06 8.61
N ASP A 202 1.15 13.72 7.50
CA ASP A 202 1.69 13.94 6.16
C ASP A 202 1.95 15.43 5.87
N LYS A 203 1.07 16.33 6.35
CA LYS A 203 1.31 17.78 6.27
C LYS A 203 2.49 18.25 7.12
N ILE A 204 2.67 17.69 8.32
CA ILE A 204 3.83 18.01 9.17
C ILE A 204 5.11 17.57 8.48
N LYS A 205 5.16 16.36 7.95
CA LYS A 205 6.34 15.84 7.23
C LYS A 205 6.69 16.67 6.00
N SER A 206 5.69 17.04 5.19
CA SER A 206 5.91 17.87 4.01
C SER A 206 6.47 19.25 4.38
N ALA A 207 5.92 19.89 5.43
CA ALA A 207 6.39 21.19 5.90
C ALA A 207 7.79 21.17 6.52
N VAL A 208 8.19 20.03 7.13
CA VAL A 208 9.56 19.85 7.65
C VAL A 208 10.52 19.66 6.48
N LYS A 209 10.19 18.81 5.51
CA LYS A 209 11.03 18.53 4.34
C LYS A 209 11.28 19.77 3.48
N GLU A 210 10.31 20.69 3.40
CA GLU A 210 10.43 21.97 2.64
C GLU A 210 11.38 22.97 3.31
N LYS A 211 11.66 22.82 4.63
CA LYS A 211 12.58 23.68 5.37
C LYS A 211 14.05 23.21 5.33
N ASP A 212 14.27 21.95 4.93
CA ASP A 212 15.60 21.34 4.89
C ASP A 212 16.22 21.41 3.47
N VAL A 213 15.52 22.04 2.51
CA VAL A 213 15.97 22.35 1.14
C VAL A 213 16.28 23.86 1.01
#